data_6a282eeb59e85b5287d35c95dee0c811
#
_entry.id   6a282eeb59e85b5287d35c95dee0c811
#
_cell.length_a   1.000
_cell.length_b   1.000
_cell.length_c   1.000
_cell.angle_alpha   90.00
_cell.angle_beta   90.00
_cell.angle_gamma   90.00
#
_symmetry.space_group_name_H-M   'P 1'
#
loop_
_entity.id
_entity.type
_entity.pdbx_description
1 polymer ?
#
loop_
_entity_poly.entity_id
_entity_poly.type
_entity_poly.pdbx_seq_one_letter_code
_entity_poly.pdbx_strand_id
1 'polypeptide(L)'
;MFFSAFLTRIYLVIVTIFLVAVIAVWFIPRSDISVHAERRPAFDLTAFFDGKTVAYGIFEDRFGNLRRQFRVEIDAKREGNMLTLDERFLYADGEQDRRIWRIEKNIIEGEAVYTGRAEDITGTATGRIAGNTMSWRYEITLELSGMEVEVRFDDFIYQIDKDMAINRAYVSKWGLEIGSVTLVFLKDGLAAQKLPLDLKSW
;
A
#
# COMPACT_ATOMS: atom_id res chain seq x y z
N MET A 1 56.26 -0.76 -13.53
CA MET A 1 55.25 -1.85 -13.51
C MET A 1 54.47 -1.95 -12.20
N PHE A 2 55.10 -1.95 -11.01
CA PHE A 2 54.44 -2.04 -9.69
C PHE A 2 53.54 -0.83 -9.34
N PHE A 3 53.89 0.39 -9.72
CA PHE A 3 53.12 1.61 -9.44
C PHE A 3 51.77 1.64 -10.20
N SER A 4 51.73 1.17 -11.43
CA SER A 4 50.49 1.04 -12.22
C SER A 4 49.54 0.04 -11.59
N ALA A 5 50.02 -1.12 -11.15
CA ALA A 5 49.16 -2.14 -10.50
C ALA A 5 48.61 -1.65 -9.14
N PHE A 6 49.34 -0.83 -8.41
CA PHE A 6 48.87 -0.24 -7.16
C PHE A 6 47.75 0.78 -7.39
N LEU A 7 47.90 1.68 -8.36
CA LEU A 7 46.86 2.65 -8.74
C LEU A 7 45.59 1.97 -9.25
N THR A 8 45.70 0.89 -10.04
CA THR A 8 44.57 0.11 -10.51
C THR A 8 43.79 -0.54 -9.36
N ARG A 9 44.49 -1.07 -8.35
CA ARG A 9 43.84 -1.63 -7.15
C ARG A 9 43.09 -0.56 -6.35
N ILE A 10 43.67 0.62 -6.15
CA ILE A 10 42.99 1.73 -5.48
C ILE A 10 41.74 2.14 -6.24
N TYR A 11 41.84 2.29 -7.57
CA TYR A 11 40.70 2.64 -8.41
C TYR A 11 39.57 1.60 -8.31
N LEU A 12 39.89 0.30 -8.38
CA LEU A 12 38.90 -0.77 -8.21
C LEU A 12 38.22 -0.73 -6.83
N VAL A 13 38.97 -0.48 -5.76
CA VAL A 13 38.39 -0.35 -4.41
C VAL A 13 37.42 0.84 -4.34
N ILE A 14 37.82 2.00 -4.89
CA ILE A 14 36.96 3.20 -4.89
C ILE A 14 35.68 2.94 -5.70
N VAL A 15 35.78 2.32 -6.87
CA VAL A 15 34.63 1.97 -7.71
C VAL A 15 33.71 0.99 -6.98
N THR A 16 34.29 -0.02 -6.31
CA THR A 16 33.50 -0.99 -5.53
C THR A 16 32.76 -0.31 -4.36
N ILE A 17 33.43 0.54 -3.61
CA ILE A 17 32.80 1.30 -2.51
C ILE A 17 31.68 2.18 -3.05
N PHE A 18 31.91 2.88 -4.16
CA PHE A 18 30.89 3.71 -4.79
C PHE A 18 29.67 2.89 -5.23
N LEU A 19 29.88 1.75 -5.89
CA LEU A 19 28.80 0.85 -6.30
C LEU A 19 28.01 0.32 -5.11
N VAL A 20 28.70 -0.09 -4.03
CA VAL A 20 28.06 -0.55 -2.78
C VAL A 20 27.25 0.59 -2.15
N ALA A 21 27.77 1.81 -2.12
CA ALA A 21 27.05 2.96 -1.60
C ALA A 21 25.81 3.30 -2.43
N VAL A 22 25.89 3.25 -3.76
CA VAL A 22 24.75 3.43 -4.66
C VAL A 22 23.70 2.36 -4.42
N ILE A 23 24.09 1.09 -4.31
CA ILE A 23 23.17 0.00 -4.02
C ILE A 23 22.53 0.19 -2.62
N ALA A 24 23.30 0.58 -1.61
CA ALA A 24 22.79 0.77 -0.25
C ALA A 24 21.68 1.84 -0.18
N VAL A 25 21.74 2.88 -1.01
CA VAL A 25 20.70 3.93 -1.07
C VAL A 25 19.34 3.34 -1.46
N TRP A 26 19.29 2.28 -2.26
CA TRP A 26 18.06 1.62 -2.68
C TRP A 26 17.37 0.83 -1.55
N PHE A 27 18.11 0.50 -0.50
CA PHE A 27 17.62 -0.26 0.65
C PHE A 27 17.39 0.60 1.90
N ILE A 28 17.42 1.95 1.77
CA ILE A 28 17.08 2.83 2.89
C ILE A 28 15.60 2.61 3.24
N PRO A 29 15.30 2.18 4.49
CA PRO A 29 13.92 1.96 4.90
C PRO A 29 13.16 3.29 4.92
N ARG A 30 11.87 3.23 4.60
CA ARG A 30 10.99 4.40 4.76
C ARG A 30 10.89 4.77 6.24
N SER A 31 10.59 6.04 6.50
CA SER A 31 10.37 6.53 7.86
C SER A 31 9.30 5.71 8.58
N ASP A 32 9.50 5.46 9.85
CA ASP A 32 8.50 4.85 10.71
C ASP A 32 7.28 5.77 10.83
N ILE A 33 6.08 5.19 10.93
CA ILE A 33 4.84 5.97 11.03
C ILE A 33 4.75 6.82 12.31
N SER A 34 5.56 6.54 13.32
CA SER A 34 5.60 7.32 14.57
C SER A 34 5.84 8.81 14.35
N VAL A 35 6.50 9.19 13.24
CA VAL A 35 6.67 10.60 12.84
C VAL A 35 5.33 11.32 12.57
N HIS A 36 4.24 10.57 12.43
CA HIS A 36 2.88 11.09 12.22
C HIS A 36 2.05 11.15 13.51
N ALA A 37 2.55 10.73 14.67
CA ALA A 37 1.79 10.58 15.92
C ALA A 37 0.98 11.84 16.30
N GLU A 38 1.52 13.03 16.05
CA GLU A 38 0.87 14.30 16.36
C GLU A 38 -0.07 14.82 15.25
N ARG A 39 -0.16 14.13 14.11
CA ARG A 39 -1.01 14.53 12.98
C ARG A 39 -2.48 14.30 13.29
N ARG A 40 -3.35 15.15 12.75
CA ARG A 40 -4.82 15.11 12.92
C ARG A 40 -5.54 15.13 11.56
N PRO A 41 -6.77 14.56 11.49
CA PRO A 41 -7.48 13.87 12.58
C PRO A 41 -6.78 12.57 12.97
N ALA A 42 -6.98 12.08 14.21
CA ALA A 42 -6.49 10.73 14.56
C ALA A 42 -7.27 9.69 13.75
N PHE A 43 -6.54 8.83 13.04
CA PHE A 43 -7.17 7.84 12.18
C PHE A 43 -7.83 6.73 13.01
N ASP A 44 -9.09 6.49 12.74
CA ASP A 44 -9.82 5.30 13.22
C ASP A 44 -10.26 4.50 12.01
N LEU A 45 -9.56 3.39 11.75
CA LEU A 45 -9.81 2.51 10.61
C LEU A 45 -11.28 2.07 10.55
N THR A 46 -11.82 1.66 11.69
CA THR A 46 -13.18 1.15 11.77
C THR A 46 -14.20 2.26 11.51
N ALA A 47 -14.05 3.40 12.17
CA ALA A 47 -14.97 4.52 12.01
C ALA A 47 -14.93 5.09 10.57
N PHE A 48 -13.76 5.05 9.94
CA PHE A 48 -13.63 5.52 8.55
C PHE A 48 -14.26 4.56 7.56
N PHE A 49 -14.02 3.25 7.65
CA PHE A 49 -14.50 2.30 6.64
C PHE A 49 -15.89 1.72 6.94
N ASP A 50 -16.40 1.75 8.17
CA ASP A 50 -17.71 1.18 8.49
C ASP A 50 -18.81 1.81 7.60
N GLY A 51 -19.57 0.96 6.88
CA GLY A 51 -20.55 1.34 5.87
C GLY A 51 -19.97 1.33 4.45
N LYS A 52 -20.35 2.32 3.64
CA LYS A 52 -19.94 2.41 2.23
C LYS A 52 -18.83 3.42 2.01
N THR A 53 -17.87 3.01 1.21
CA THR A 53 -16.75 3.85 0.76
C THR A 53 -16.54 3.57 -0.74
N VAL A 54 -16.14 4.58 -1.50
CA VAL A 54 -15.70 4.41 -2.88
C VAL A 54 -14.25 4.85 -3.00
N ALA A 55 -13.53 4.28 -3.96
CA ALA A 55 -12.16 4.70 -4.23
C ALA A 55 -11.88 4.80 -5.71
N TYR A 56 -10.94 5.69 -6.03
CA TYR A 56 -10.35 5.83 -7.36
C TYR A 56 -8.85 5.61 -7.23
N GLY A 57 -8.30 4.77 -8.09
CA GLY A 57 -6.92 4.37 -7.98
C GLY A 57 -6.19 4.29 -9.31
N ILE A 58 -4.87 4.45 -9.21
CA ILE A 58 -3.92 4.21 -10.28
C ILE A 58 -2.79 3.32 -9.79
N PHE A 59 -2.25 2.52 -10.71
CA PHE A 59 -0.98 1.83 -10.53
C PHE A 59 0.02 2.37 -11.54
N GLU A 60 1.18 2.79 -11.03
CA GLU A 60 2.31 3.28 -11.81
C GLU A 60 3.50 2.35 -11.62
N ASP A 61 4.25 2.10 -12.70
CA ASP A 61 5.53 1.40 -12.57
C ASP A 61 6.59 2.30 -11.91
N ARG A 62 7.75 1.74 -11.60
CA ARG A 62 8.87 2.47 -10.96
C ARG A 62 9.38 3.69 -11.74
N PHE A 63 9.03 3.83 -13.01
CA PHE A 63 9.42 4.94 -13.87
C PHE A 63 8.33 6.01 -13.98
N GLY A 64 7.19 5.84 -13.26
CA GLY A 64 6.06 6.75 -13.29
C GLY A 64 5.12 6.55 -14.48
N ASN A 65 5.26 5.45 -15.23
CA ASN A 65 4.32 5.15 -16.28
C ASN A 65 3.02 4.59 -15.71
N LEU A 66 1.89 5.20 -16.05
CA LEU A 66 0.58 4.70 -15.72
C LEU A 66 0.35 3.33 -16.36
N ARG A 67 0.08 2.31 -15.56
CA ARG A 67 -0.13 0.93 -15.99
C ARG A 67 -1.57 0.50 -15.86
N ARG A 68 -2.26 0.89 -14.78
CA ARG A 68 -3.68 0.58 -14.56
C ARG A 68 -4.40 1.75 -13.91
N GLN A 69 -5.68 1.90 -14.26
CA GLN A 69 -6.63 2.78 -13.59
C GLN A 69 -7.80 1.93 -13.13
N PHE A 70 -8.35 2.21 -11.97
CA PHE A 70 -9.43 1.43 -11.43
C PHE A 70 -10.30 2.22 -10.45
N ARG A 71 -11.51 1.71 -10.24
CA ARG A 71 -12.49 2.17 -9.27
C ARG A 71 -12.80 1.03 -8.32
N VAL A 72 -13.14 1.36 -7.09
CA VAL A 72 -13.49 0.36 -6.07
C VAL A 72 -14.74 0.80 -5.34
N GLU A 73 -15.72 -0.08 -5.24
CA GLU A 73 -16.78 0.03 -4.24
C GLU A 73 -16.42 -0.84 -3.05
N ILE A 74 -16.56 -0.31 -1.85
CA ILE A 74 -16.23 -0.97 -0.60
C ILE A 74 -17.47 -0.95 0.28
N ASP A 75 -17.98 -2.15 0.59
CA ASP A 75 -19.02 -2.36 1.60
C ASP A 75 -18.33 -2.94 2.85
N ALA A 76 -18.29 -2.18 3.93
CA ALA A 76 -17.62 -2.60 5.14
C ALA A 76 -18.60 -2.77 6.31
N LYS A 77 -18.32 -3.79 7.13
CA LYS A 77 -19.12 -4.12 8.31
C LYS A 77 -18.24 -4.42 9.50
N ARG A 78 -18.54 -3.75 10.60
CA ARG A 78 -17.89 -4.00 11.88
C ARG A 78 -18.69 -5.01 12.72
N GLU A 79 -17.99 -5.99 13.29
CA GLU A 79 -18.51 -6.94 14.27
C GLU A 79 -17.50 -7.09 15.43
N GLY A 80 -17.75 -6.39 16.53
CA GLY A 80 -16.81 -6.38 17.66
C GLY A 80 -15.48 -5.72 17.30
N ASN A 81 -14.39 -6.48 17.36
CA ASN A 81 -13.03 -6.07 16.96
C ASN A 81 -12.69 -6.42 15.52
N MET A 82 -13.59 -7.10 14.81
CA MET A 82 -13.43 -7.49 13.41
C MET A 82 -14.09 -6.45 12.49
N LEU A 83 -13.35 -6.06 11.45
CA LEU A 83 -13.83 -5.26 10.33
C LEU A 83 -13.70 -6.10 9.05
N THR A 84 -14.83 -6.34 8.40
CA THR A 84 -14.85 -6.98 7.07
C THR A 84 -15.06 -5.91 6.01
N LEU A 85 -14.15 -5.85 5.00
CA LEU A 85 -14.31 -4.98 3.82
C LEU A 85 -14.52 -5.87 2.59
N ASP A 86 -15.62 -5.67 1.89
CA ASP A 86 -15.92 -6.29 0.62
C ASP A 86 -15.63 -5.28 -0.49
N GLU A 87 -14.53 -5.45 -1.17
CA GLU A 87 -14.00 -4.55 -2.20
C GLU A 87 -14.30 -5.11 -3.58
N ARG A 88 -15.00 -4.35 -4.42
CA ARG A 88 -15.30 -4.67 -5.82
C ARG A 88 -14.59 -3.69 -6.73
N PHE A 89 -13.72 -4.22 -7.57
CA PHE A 89 -12.87 -3.45 -8.49
C PHE A 89 -13.44 -3.45 -9.90
N LEU A 90 -13.34 -2.33 -10.58
CA LEU A 90 -13.46 -2.21 -12.03
C LEU A 90 -12.22 -1.50 -12.57
N TYR A 91 -11.49 -2.18 -13.43
CA TYR A 91 -10.34 -1.63 -14.14
C TYR A 91 -10.74 -0.96 -15.46
N ALA A 92 -9.90 -0.05 -15.97
CA ALA A 92 -10.19 0.68 -17.21
C ALA A 92 -10.28 -0.19 -18.46
N ASP A 93 -9.65 -1.38 -18.44
CA ASP A 93 -9.74 -2.38 -19.51
C ASP A 93 -11.00 -3.27 -19.44
N GLY A 94 -11.87 -3.02 -18.43
CA GLY A 94 -13.11 -3.75 -18.20
C GLY A 94 -12.94 -4.99 -17.32
N GLU A 95 -11.73 -5.33 -16.89
CA GLU A 95 -11.51 -6.38 -15.91
C GLU A 95 -12.20 -6.05 -14.60
N GLN A 96 -12.78 -7.06 -13.95
CA GLN A 96 -13.41 -6.95 -12.64
C GLN A 96 -12.72 -7.89 -11.66
N ASP A 97 -12.60 -7.47 -10.43
CA ASP A 97 -12.02 -8.25 -9.34
C ASP A 97 -12.76 -7.98 -8.03
N ARG A 98 -12.61 -8.87 -7.07
CA ARG A 98 -13.20 -8.75 -5.74
C ARG A 98 -12.24 -9.25 -4.69
N ARG A 99 -12.09 -8.46 -3.62
CA ARG A 99 -11.30 -8.85 -2.45
C ARG A 99 -12.11 -8.65 -1.18
N ILE A 100 -12.06 -9.64 -0.29
CA ILE A 100 -12.69 -9.54 1.02
C ILE A 100 -11.62 -9.56 2.09
N TRP A 101 -11.37 -8.41 2.70
CA TRP A 101 -10.54 -8.30 3.88
C TRP A 101 -11.32 -8.66 5.14
N ARG A 102 -10.66 -9.41 6.03
CA ARG A 102 -11.06 -9.58 7.42
C ARG A 102 -9.95 -9.05 8.29
N ILE A 103 -10.18 -7.89 8.90
CA ILE A 103 -9.19 -7.13 9.68
C ILE A 103 -9.58 -7.17 11.14
N GLU A 104 -8.69 -7.62 11.98
CA GLU A 104 -8.87 -7.71 13.42
C GLU A 104 -7.99 -6.69 14.13
N LYS A 105 -8.59 -5.96 15.09
CA LYS A 105 -7.85 -5.05 15.97
C LYS A 105 -7.50 -5.78 17.27
N ASN A 106 -6.20 -5.88 17.55
CA ASN A 106 -5.66 -6.48 18.76
C ASN A 106 -4.90 -5.42 19.58
N ILE A 107 -4.79 -5.63 20.90
CA ILE A 107 -3.94 -4.82 21.76
C ILE A 107 -2.74 -5.70 22.17
N ILE A 108 -1.55 -5.31 21.75
CA ILE A 108 -0.30 -6.01 22.06
C ILE A 108 0.60 -4.99 22.77
N GLU A 109 1.01 -5.32 24.00
CA GLU A 109 1.86 -4.45 24.83
C GLU A 109 1.30 -3.02 25.02
N GLY A 110 -0.04 -2.87 25.01
CA GLY A 110 -0.72 -1.59 25.14
C GLY A 110 -0.89 -0.81 23.83
N GLU A 111 -0.35 -1.29 22.72
CA GLU A 111 -0.49 -0.70 21.39
C GLU A 111 -1.54 -1.42 20.54
N ALA A 112 -2.29 -0.67 19.74
CA ALA A 112 -3.23 -1.22 18.78
C ALA A 112 -2.47 -1.76 17.56
N VAL A 113 -2.55 -3.07 17.34
CA VAL A 113 -2.01 -3.77 16.17
C VAL A 113 -3.17 -4.34 15.38
N TYR A 114 -3.15 -4.13 14.08
CA TYR A 114 -4.14 -4.66 13.17
C TYR A 114 -3.55 -5.83 12.41
N THR A 115 -4.32 -6.92 12.32
CA THR A 115 -3.97 -8.09 11.50
C THR A 115 -5.10 -8.34 10.51
N GLY A 116 -4.78 -8.77 9.29
CA GLY A 116 -5.79 -9.00 8.27
C GLY A 116 -5.46 -10.15 7.34
N ARG A 117 -6.53 -10.69 6.74
CA ARG A 117 -6.45 -11.76 5.74
C ARG A 117 -7.41 -11.49 4.60
N ALA A 118 -7.01 -11.87 3.39
CA ALA A 118 -7.85 -11.98 2.20
C ALA A 118 -7.41 -13.23 1.41
N GLU A 119 -8.20 -13.65 0.42
CA GLU A 119 -7.96 -14.92 -0.30
C GLU A 119 -6.66 -14.89 -1.11
N ASP A 120 -6.32 -13.73 -1.68
CA ASP A 120 -5.16 -13.51 -2.52
C ASP A 120 -3.89 -13.09 -1.75
N ILE A 121 -3.98 -13.00 -0.41
CA ILE A 121 -2.88 -12.58 0.45
C ILE A 121 -2.10 -13.79 0.97
N THR A 122 -0.79 -13.76 0.80
CA THR A 122 0.12 -14.73 1.39
C THR A 122 0.32 -14.44 2.88
N GLY A 123 -0.09 -15.37 3.73
CA GLY A 123 0.06 -15.26 5.18
C GLY A 123 -0.92 -14.28 5.84
N THR A 124 -0.41 -13.33 6.60
CA THR A 124 -1.19 -12.36 7.38
C THR A 124 -0.66 -10.95 7.17
N ALA A 125 -1.53 -10.06 6.74
CA ALA A 125 -1.24 -8.65 6.69
C ALA A 125 -1.16 -8.05 8.10
N THR A 126 -0.29 -7.06 8.30
CA THR A 126 -0.10 -6.40 9.59
C THR A 126 -0.07 -4.89 9.43
N GLY A 127 -0.58 -4.19 10.44
CA GLY A 127 -0.56 -2.73 10.44
C GLY A 127 -0.63 -2.09 11.81
N ARG A 128 -0.27 -0.81 11.83
CA ARG A 128 -0.36 0.08 13.00
C ARG A 128 -0.85 1.44 12.57
N ILE A 129 -1.35 2.19 13.53
CA ILE A 129 -1.82 3.57 13.33
C ILE A 129 -1.01 4.50 14.23
N ALA A 130 -0.56 5.62 13.65
CA ALA A 130 0.04 6.73 14.38
C ALA A 130 -0.53 8.05 13.82
N GLY A 131 -1.16 8.84 14.69
CA GLY A 131 -1.85 10.07 14.30
C GLY A 131 -2.89 9.83 13.20
N ASN A 132 -2.77 10.51 12.08
CA ASN A 132 -3.67 10.37 10.95
C ASN A 132 -3.27 9.30 9.93
N THR A 133 -2.28 8.46 10.25
CA THR A 133 -1.68 7.53 9.29
C THR A 133 -1.79 6.10 9.77
N MET A 134 -2.22 5.20 8.90
CA MET A 134 -2.10 3.75 9.07
C MET A 134 -1.01 3.23 8.12
N SER A 135 -0.09 2.43 8.63
CA SER A 135 0.71 1.53 7.79
C SER A 135 0.02 0.18 7.69
N TRP A 136 0.03 -0.39 6.48
CA TRP A 136 -0.51 -1.72 6.24
C TRP A 136 0.42 -2.49 5.32
N ARG A 137 0.85 -3.67 5.72
CA ARG A 137 1.86 -4.44 5.01
C ARG A 137 1.38 -5.85 4.76
N TYR A 138 1.53 -6.33 3.52
CA TYR A 138 1.15 -7.68 3.12
C TYR A 138 1.92 -8.13 1.87
N GLU A 139 1.84 -9.43 1.61
CA GLU A 139 2.35 -10.06 0.40
C GLU A 139 1.18 -10.65 -0.38
N ILE A 140 1.23 -10.56 -1.70
CA ILE A 140 0.20 -11.04 -2.61
C ILE A 140 0.84 -11.79 -3.76
N THR A 141 0.23 -12.89 -4.18
CA THR A 141 0.62 -13.59 -5.40
C THR A 141 -0.22 -13.07 -6.56
N LEU A 142 0.46 -12.46 -7.53
CA LEU A 142 -0.14 -11.96 -8.77
C LEU A 142 0.15 -12.92 -9.90
N GLU A 143 -0.83 -13.16 -10.77
CA GLU A 143 -0.61 -13.84 -12.04
C GLU A 143 -0.19 -12.82 -13.11
N LEU A 144 1.07 -12.84 -13.54
CA LEU A 144 1.61 -11.95 -14.56
C LEU A 144 2.12 -12.77 -15.74
N SER A 145 1.46 -12.65 -16.88
CA SER A 145 1.84 -13.35 -18.13
C SER A 145 1.96 -14.87 -17.94
N GLY A 146 1.05 -15.49 -17.18
CA GLY A 146 1.03 -16.93 -16.90
C GLY A 146 2.06 -17.39 -15.87
N MET A 147 2.66 -16.49 -15.12
CA MET A 147 3.58 -16.79 -14.02
C MET A 147 3.05 -16.22 -12.70
N GLU A 148 3.09 -17.01 -11.64
CA GLU A 148 2.85 -16.53 -10.29
C GLU A 148 4.03 -15.70 -9.80
N VAL A 149 3.74 -14.48 -9.38
CA VAL A 149 4.74 -13.52 -8.90
C VAL A 149 4.30 -13.01 -7.54
N GLU A 150 5.06 -13.38 -6.51
CA GLU A 150 4.86 -12.81 -5.19
C GLU A 150 5.46 -11.40 -5.13
N VAL A 151 4.68 -10.45 -4.67
CA VAL A 151 5.06 -9.05 -4.45
C VAL A 151 4.61 -8.58 -3.09
N ARG A 152 5.34 -7.64 -2.52
CA ARG A 152 5.05 -7.03 -1.24
C ARG A 152 4.47 -5.65 -1.43
N PHE A 153 3.42 -5.37 -0.68
CA PHE A 153 2.80 -4.07 -0.53
C PHE A 153 3.14 -3.46 0.82
N ASP A 154 3.60 -2.23 0.81
CA ASP A 154 3.77 -1.37 1.98
C ASP A 154 2.87 -0.14 1.78
N ASP A 155 1.66 -0.18 2.36
CA ASP A 155 0.63 0.86 2.24
C ASP A 155 0.77 1.87 3.36
N PHE A 156 0.52 3.13 3.02
CA PHE A 156 0.36 4.23 3.96
C PHE A 156 -0.96 4.93 3.66
N ILE A 157 -1.93 4.75 4.55
CA ILE A 157 -3.26 5.36 4.43
C ILE A 157 -3.28 6.59 5.31
N TYR A 158 -3.46 7.76 4.71
CA TYR A 158 -3.52 9.05 5.38
C TYR A 158 -4.96 9.54 5.44
N GLN A 159 -5.54 9.62 6.62
CA GLN A 159 -6.84 10.26 6.79
C GLN A 159 -6.67 11.78 6.66
N ILE A 160 -7.32 12.38 5.68
CA ILE A 160 -7.26 13.82 5.40
C ILE A 160 -8.31 14.55 6.23
N ASP A 161 -9.53 14.03 6.22
CA ASP A 161 -10.65 14.51 7.03
C ASP A 161 -11.59 13.34 7.38
N LYS A 162 -12.80 13.63 7.88
CA LYS A 162 -13.76 12.58 8.25
C LYS A 162 -14.29 11.75 7.07
N ASP A 163 -14.21 12.28 5.86
CA ASP A 163 -14.84 11.71 4.65
C ASP A 163 -13.81 11.27 3.59
N MET A 164 -12.53 11.64 3.74
CA MET A 164 -11.50 11.39 2.75
C MET A 164 -10.23 10.80 3.37
N ALA A 165 -9.67 9.78 2.70
CA ALA A 165 -8.33 9.28 2.96
C ALA A 165 -7.58 9.03 1.64
N ILE A 166 -6.27 9.11 1.70
CA ILE A 166 -5.39 8.82 0.57
C ILE A 166 -4.48 7.65 0.95
N ASN A 167 -4.45 6.62 0.13
CA ASN A 167 -3.48 5.54 0.23
C ASN A 167 -2.35 5.72 -0.77
N ARG A 168 -1.13 5.57 -0.30
CA ARG A 168 0.06 5.39 -1.12
C ARG A 168 0.67 4.04 -0.78
N ALA A 169 0.55 3.08 -1.69
CA ALA A 169 1.16 1.76 -1.56
C ALA A 169 2.42 1.67 -2.42
N TYR A 170 3.47 1.14 -1.85
CA TYR A 170 4.70 0.84 -2.57
C TYR A 170 4.78 -0.66 -2.81
N VAL A 171 4.96 -1.02 -4.07
CA VAL A 171 5.01 -2.42 -4.50
C VAL A 171 6.45 -2.81 -4.74
N SER A 172 6.91 -3.85 -4.07
CA SER A 172 8.28 -4.33 -4.21
C SER A 172 8.36 -5.82 -4.47
N LYS A 173 9.41 -6.23 -5.18
CA LYS A 173 9.78 -7.63 -5.40
C LYS A 173 11.25 -7.80 -5.06
N TRP A 174 11.56 -8.79 -4.21
CA TRP A 174 12.94 -9.04 -3.72
C TRP A 174 13.61 -7.80 -3.11
N GLY A 175 12.82 -6.95 -2.45
CA GLY A 175 13.30 -5.71 -1.84
C GLY A 175 13.49 -4.54 -2.80
N LEU A 176 13.25 -4.72 -4.11
CA LEU A 176 13.33 -3.64 -5.10
C LEU A 176 11.93 -3.11 -5.40
N GLU A 177 11.73 -1.81 -5.33
CA GLU A 177 10.47 -1.17 -5.73
C GLU A 177 10.25 -1.33 -7.24
N ILE A 178 9.10 -1.88 -7.60
CA ILE A 178 8.68 -2.11 -8.99
C ILE A 178 7.55 -1.18 -9.42
N GLY A 179 6.87 -0.56 -8.49
CA GLY A 179 5.77 0.38 -8.76
C GLY A 179 5.08 0.86 -7.50
N SER A 180 4.02 1.59 -7.70
CA SER A 180 3.21 2.14 -6.61
C SER A 180 1.75 2.27 -6.98
N VAL A 181 0.88 2.15 -5.98
CA VAL A 181 -0.55 2.41 -6.09
C VAL A 181 -0.88 3.69 -5.33
N THR A 182 -1.69 4.53 -5.92
CA THR A 182 -2.32 5.66 -5.24
C THR A 182 -3.84 5.49 -5.30
N LEU A 183 -4.51 5.51 -4.13
CA LEU A 183 -5.96 5.52 -4.04
C LEU A 183 -6.45 6.74 -3.27
N VAL A 184 -7.59 7.26 -3.71
CA VAL A 184 -8.36 8.25 -2.95
C VAL A 184 -9.64 7.55 -2.51
N PHE A 185 -9.80 7.39 -1.18
CA PHE A 185 -11.01 6.87 -0.57
C PHE A 185 -11.94 8.03 -0.22
N LEU A 186 -13.22 7.87 -0.56
CA LEU A 186 -14.27 8.83 -0.29
C LEU A 186 -15.43 8.12 0.42
N LYS A 187 -15.74 8.57 1.63
CA LYS A 187 -16.82 8.01 2.41
C LYS A 187 -18.19 8.51 1.92
N ASP A 188 -19.22 7.74 2.16
CA ASP A 188 -20.57 7.81 1.59
C ASP A 188 -21.33 9.16 1.72
N GLY A 189 -20.83 10.14 2.44
CA GLY A 189 -21.63 11.35 2.70
C GLY A 189 -21.64 12.40 1.59
N LEU A 190 -20.56 12.60 0.87
CA LEU A 190 -20.41 13.73 -0.08
C LEU A 190 -20.13 13.29 -1.51
N ALA A 191 -19.30 12.29 -1.71
CA ALA A 191 -18.87 11.89 -3.05
C ALA A 191 -19.79 10.84 -3.67
N ALA A 192 -20.28 9.89 -2.89
CA ALA A 192 -21.17 8.83 -3.36
C ALA A 192 -22.55 9.37 -3.79
N GLN A 193 -23.03 10.45 -3.18
CA GLN A 193 -24.28 11.11 -3.59
C GLN A 193 -24.12 12.03 -4.80
N LYS A 194 -22.96 12.63 -4.99
CA LYS A 194 -22.72 13.61 -6.06
C LYS A 194 -22.09 13.02 -7.30
N LEU A 195 -21.35 11.91 -7.13
CA LEU A 195 -20.64 11.22 -8.20
C LEU A 195 -20.87 9.71 -8.03
N PRO A 196 -22.03 9.19 -8.47
CA PRO A 196 -22.27 7.74 -8.39
C PRO A 196 -21.17 7.01 -9.15
N LEU A 197 -20.53 6.05 -8.47
CA LEU A 197 -19.51 5.22 -9.08
C LEU A 197 -20.19 4.21 -10.02
N ASP A 198 -19.88 4.28 -11.31
CA ASP A 198 -20.32 3.28 -12.28
C ASP A 198 -19.26 2.17 -12.37
N LEU A 199 -19.61 0.96 -11.94
CA LEU A 199 -18.78 -0.24 -12.10
C LEU A 199 -19.20 -1.11 -13.31
N LYS A 200 -20.13 -0.65 -14.15
CA LYS A 200 -20.59 -1.40 -15.33
C LYS A 200 -19.81 -1.01 -16.58
N SER A 201 -19.30 0.19 -16.60
CA SER A 201 -18.54 0.73 -17.73
C SER A 201 -17.45 1.66 -17.25
N TRP A 202 -16.42 1.76 -18.05
CA TRP A 202 -15.33 2.72 -17.83
C TRP A 202 -15.59 4.02 -18.60
#